data_7625b0a0aa7175c776487843af68e0d7
#
_entry.id   7625b0a0aa7175c776487843af68e0d7
#
_cell.length_a   1.000
_cell.length_b   1.000
_cell.length_c   1.000
_cell.angle_alpha   90.00
_cell.angle_beta   90.00
_cell.angle_gamma   90.00
#
_symmetry.space_group_name_H-M   'P 1'
#
loop_
_entity.id
_entity.type
_entity.pdbx_description
1 polymer ?
#
loop_
_entity_poly.entity_id
_entity_poly.type
_entity_poly.pdbx_seq_one_letter_code
_entity_poly.pdbx_strand_id
1 'polypeptide(L)'
;QEKKSVLLDNVKYDASDSIIIDQKQNKIILYNNAKIEYDDIVLTSGLIILDYKENIVTAGRISDINGELSQYPTFTQGGNVVNPDSIKYNFDNQKALIWNSKSEENGMNILSSLTKKQNDSVYYLKDGKVTTGGNLMGDESEEADYFFKIRKGKLVPGGNIITGFTNLFVKNVPTPIGLPFAYFPSQQTRDSGFIIPNINESNQR
;
A
#
# COMPACT_ATOMS: atom_id res chain seq x y z
N GLN A 1 20.95 13.00 -26.25
CA GLN A 1 21.59 12.16 -25.24
C GLN A 1 20.69 10.96 -25.00
N GLU A 2 21.11 9.75 -25.34
CA GLU A 2 20.40 8.54 -24.97
C GLU A 2 20.39 8.44 -23.44
N LYS A 3 19.18 8.39 -22.86
CA LYS A 3 19.00 8.24 -21.43
C LYS A 3 19.46 6.83 -21.06
N LYS A 4 20.57 6.70 -20.33
CA LYS A 4 21.09 5.42 -19.88
C LYS A 4 20.01 4.75 -19.02
N SER A 5 19.59 3.55 -19.38
CA SER A 5 18.58 2.82 -18.61
C SER A 5 19.16 2.38 -17.28
N VAL A 6 18.57 2.84 -16.18
CA VAL A 6 18.92 2.45 -14.81
C VAL A 6 18.63 0.96 -14.59
N LEU A 7 17.64 0.41 -15.30
CA LEU A 7 17.14 -0.96 -15.12
C LEU A 7 18.09 -2.02 -15.69
N LEU A 8 18.90 -1.71 -16.71
CA LEU A 8 19.75 -2.73 -17.36
C LEU A 8 21.00 -3.10 -16.54
N ASP A 9 21.49 -2.17 -15.72
CA ASP A 9 22.78 -2.37 -15.04
C ASP A 9 22.64 -2.88 -13.58
N ASN A 10 21.47 -2.67 -12.93
CA ASN A 10 21.33 -2.87 -11.47
C ASN A 10 20.12 -3.70 -11.03
N VAL A 11 19.24 -4.12 -11.94
CA VAL A 11 18.05 -4.90 -11.58
C VAL A 11 18.35 -6.39 -11.73
N LYS A 12 18.17 -7.15 -10.66
CA LYS A 12 18.11 -8.61 -10.72
C LYS A 12 16.67 -9.02 -10.97
N TYR A 13 16.44 -9.94 -11.88
CA TYR A 13 15.12 -10.46 -12.21
C TYR A 13 15.14 -11.97 -12.42
N ASP A 14 14.04 -12.62 -12.05
CA ASP A 14 13.85 -14.07 -12.18
C ASP A 14 12.36 -14.38 -12.43
N ALA A 15 12.08 -15.54 -13.01
CA ALA A 15 10.73 -16.07 -13.21
C ALA A 15 10.78 -17.59 -13.36
N SER A 16 9.72 -18.28 -12.89
CA SER A 16 9.70 -19.74 -12.90
C SER A 16 9.36 -20.35 -14.26
N ASP A 17 8.64 -19.60 -15.12
CA ASP A 17 8.16 -20.14 -16.41
C ASP A 17 8.90 -19.51 -17.59
N SER A 18 8.75 -18.21 -17.81
CA SER A 18 9.38 -17.57 -18.96
C SER A 18 9.90 -16.17 -18.69
N ILE A 19 11.02 -15.86 -19.34
CA ILE A 19 11.63 -14.54 -19.42
C ILE A 19 11.73 -14.17 -20.90
N ILE A 20 10.94 -13.17 -21.32
CA ILE A 20 10.88 -12.72 -22.72
C ILE A 20 11.52 -11.33 -22.80
N ILE A 21 12.52 -11.18 -23.66
CA ILE A 21 13.17 -9.89 -23.92
C ILE A 21 12.73 -9.40 -25.30
N ASP A 22 11.87 -8.38 -25.32
CA ASP A 22 11.41 -7.71 -26.55
C ASP A 22 12.21 -6.44 -26.78
N GLN A 23 13.23 -6.55 -27.62
CA GLN A 23 14.11 -5.43 -27.98
C GLN A 23 13.39 -4.35 -28.80
N LYS A 24 12.33 -4.70 -29.56
CA LYS A 24 11.57 -3.74 -30.36
C LYS A 24 10.71 -2.81 -29.50
N GLN A 25 10.13 -3.38 -28.44
CA GLN A 25 9.31 -2.63 -27.50
C GLN A 25 10.10 -2.13 -26.28
N ASN A 26 11.36 -2.47 -26.15
CA ASN A 26 12.21 -2.17 -24.99
C ASN A 26 11.65 -2.73 -23.68
N LYS A 27 11.15 -3.97 -23.71
CA LYS A 27 10.50 -4.62 -22.56
C LYS A 27 11.14 -5.95 -22.21
N ILE A 28 11.13 -6.23 -20.91
CA ILE A 28 11.41 -7.56 -20.36
C ILE A 28 10.12 -8.01 -19.67
N ILE A 29 9.62 -9.18 -20.04
CA ILE A 29 8.38 -9.77 -19.51
C ILE A 29 8.77 -11.01 -18.74
N LEU A 30 8.39 -11.05 -17.46
CA LEU A 30 8.63 -12.15 -16.53
C LEU A 30 7.28 -12.78 -16.21
N TYR A 31 7.15 -14.07 -16.39
CA TYR A 31 5.90 -14.79 -16.21
C TYR A 31 6.05 -15.96 -15.23
N ASN A 32 5.10 -16.07 -14.31
CA ASN A 32 4.97 -17.06 -13.24
C ASN A 32 6.07 -16.95 -12.17
N ASN A 33 5.65 -16.70 -10.93
CA ASN A 33 6.54 -16.42 -9.79
C ASN A 33 7.65 -15.42 -10.14
N ALA A 34 7.26 -14.39 -10.89
CA ALA A 34 8.18 -13.36 -11.32
C ALA A 34 8.69 -12.55 -10.11
N LYS A 35 9.98 -12.25 -10.12
CA LYS A 35 10.64 -11.48 -9.07
C LYS A 35 11.59 -10.48 -9.67
N ILE A 36 11.62 -9.28 -9.11
CA ILE A 36 12.67 -8.28 -9.34
C ILE A 36 13.21 -7.76 -8.01
N GLU A 37 14.51 -7.46 -8.02
CA GLU A 37 15.23 -6.84 -6.90
C GLU A 37 16.02 -5.65 -7.44
N TYR A 38 15.84 -4.51 -6.80
CA TYR A 38 16.57 -3.30 -7.10
C TYR A 38 16.76 -2.48 -5.82
N ASP A 39 18.00 -2.31 -5.38
CA ASP A 39 18.36 -1.63 -4.13
C ASP A 39 17.58 -2.22 -2.94
N ASP A 40 16.76 -1.44 -2.25
CA ASP A 40 15.88 -1.86 -1.15
C ASP A 40 14.49 -2.33 -1.60
N ILE A 41 14.25 -2.38 -2.92
CA ILE A 41 12.96 -2.77 -3.50
C ILE A 41 12.97 -4.25 -3.88
N VAL A 42 11.95 -4.97 -3.43
CA VAL A 42 11.62 -6.32 -3.89
C VAL A 42 10.18 -6.32 -4.38
N LEU A 43 9.98 -6.78 -5.61
CA LEU A 43 8.64 -6.95 -6.19
C LEU A 43 8.50 -8.39 -6.69
N THR A 44 7.50 -9.10 -6.17
CA THR A 44 7.10 -10.43 -6.63
C THR A 44 5.70 -10.39 -7.18
N SER A 45 5.41 -11.20 -8.22
CA SER A 45 4.08 -11.20 -8.86
C SER A 45 3.95 -12.38 -9.83
N GLY A 46 2.74 -12.64 -10.30
CA GLY A 46 2.53 -13.58 -11.41
C GLY A 46 3.06 -13.08 -12.74
N LEU A 47 2.91 -11.79 -13.01
CA LEU A 47 3.39 -11.13 -14.23
C LEU A 47 4.12 -9.85 -13.86
N ILE A 48 5.33 -9.68 -14.37
CA ILE A 48 6.08 -8.42 -14.27
C ILE A 48 6.53 -7.99 -15.66
N ILE A 49 6.29 -6.74 -16.00
CA ILE A 49 6.73 -6.13 -17.26
C ILE A 49 7.64 -4.95 -16.92
N LEU A 50 8.88 -5.02 -17.34
CA LEU A 50 9.88 -3.96 -17.22
C LEU A 50 9.98 -3.23 -18.56
N ASP A 51 9.69 -1.94 -18.58
CA ASP A 51 10.02 -1.05 -19.68
C ASP A 51 11.34 -0.36 -19.37
N TYR A 52 12.42 -0.85 -19.99
CA TYR A 52 13.76 -0.36 -19.68
C TYR A 52 14.12 0.96 -20.39
N LYS A 53 13.28 1.42 -21.31
CA LYS A 53 13.41 2.75 -21.92
C LYS A 53 12.81 3.84 -21.04
N GLU A 54 11.64 3.58 -20.48
CA GLU A 54 10.92 4.51 -19.62
C GLU A 54 11.27 4.35 -18.13
N ASN A 55 12.07 3.32 -17.77
CA ASN A 55 12.40 2.93 -16.40
C ASN A 55 11.15 2.69 -15.54
N ILE A 56 10.18 1.97 -16.11
CA ILE A 56 8.91 1.66 -15.47
C ILE A 56 8.76 0.15 -15.31
N VAL A 57 8.30 -0.28 -14.14
CA VAL A 57 7.82 -1.63 -13.92
C VAL A 57 6.31 -1.63 -13.73
N THR A 58 5.66 -2.64 -14.31
CA THR A 58 4.24 -2.94 -14.07
C THR A 58 4.14 -4.38 -13.61
N ALA A 59 3.44 -4.63 -12.51
CA ALA A 59 3.19 -5.97 -12.00
C ALA A 59 1.71 -6.21 -11.77
N GLY A 60 1.28 -7.45 -11.99
CA GLY A 60 -0.10 -7.89 -11.87
C GLY A 60 -0.24 -9.39 -11.68
N ARG A 61 -1.44 -9.81 -11.37
CA ARG A 61 -1.84 -11.21 -11.22
C ARG A 61 -1.78 -11.96 -12.53
N ILE A 62 -1.72 -13.28 -12.46
CA ILE A 62 -1.99 -14.17 -13.58
C ILE A 62 -3.27 -14.96 -13.32
N SER A 63 -3.92 -15.41 -14.39
CA SER A 63 -5.02 -16.38 -14.29
C SER A 63 -4.50 -17.77 -14.56
N ASP A 64 -5.03 -18.73 -13.81
CA ASP A 64 -4.84 -20.15 -14.09
C ASP A 64 -5.71 -20.61 -15.27
N ILE A 65 -5.68 -21.93 -15.56
CA ILE A 65 -6.46 -22.55 -16.63
C ILE A 65 -7.98 -22.48 -16.41
N ASN A 66 -8.42 -22.25 -15.18
CA ASN A 66 -9.83 -22.12 -14.80
C ASN A 66 -10.28 -20.65 -14.79
N GLY A 67 -9.36 -19.71 -15.02
CA GLY A 67 -9.62 -18.27 -14.97
C GLY A 67 -9.52 -17.68 -13.57
N GLU A 68 -9.09 -18.44 -12.56
CA GLU A 68 -8.87 -17.93 -11.22
C GLU A 68 -7.60 -17.09 -11.15
N LEU A 69 -7.70 -15.91 -10.54
CA LEU A 69 -6.58 -14.99 -10.40
C LEU A 69 -5.70 -15.38 -9.21
N SER A 70 -4.42 -15.52 -9.47
CA SER A 70 -3.41 -15.93 -8.50
C SER A 70 -2.14 -15.08 -8.58
N GLN A 71 -1.21 -15.33 -7.65
CA GLN A 71 0.10 -14.68 -7.60
C GLN A 71 0.00 -13.15 -7.62
N TYR A 72 -0.72 -12.64 -6.62
CA TYR A 72 -0.85 -11.20 -6.39
C TYR A 72 0.52 -10.54 -6.21
N PRO A 73 0.69 -9.31 -6.71
CA PRO A 73 1.92 -8.57 -6.44
C PRO A 73 2.16 -8.38 -4.94
N THR A 74 3.41 -8.50 -4.54
CA THR A 74 3.90 -8.06 -3.24
C THR A 74 5.06 -7.10 -3.48
N PHE A 75 4.86 -5.86 -3.07
CA PHE A 75 5.87 -4.80 -3.17
C PHE A 75 6.43 -4.50 -1.79
N THR A 76 7.75 -4.64 -1.65
CA THR A 76 8.46 -4.34 -0.40
C THR A 76 9.49 -3.24 -0.66
N GLN A 77 9.52 -2.21 0.17
CA GLN A 77 10.53 -1.16 0.16
C GLN A 77 10.80 -0.64 1.57
N GLY A 78 12.07 -0.64 2.00
CA GLY A 78 12.47 -0.12 3.31
C GLY A 78 11.75 -0.76 4.49
N GLY A 79 11.37 -2.05 4.39
CA GLY A 79 10.60 -2.77 5.41
C GLY A 79 9.07 -2.62 5.32
N ASN A 80 8.57 -1.70 4.50
CA ASN A 80 7.12 -1.57 4.23
C ASN A 80 6.68 -2.59 3.19
N VAL A 81 5.58 -3.30 3.46
CA VAL A 81 5.01 -4.31 2.57
C VAL A 81 3.62 -3.87 2.12
N VAL A 82 3.39 -3.90 0.82
CA VAL A 82 2.10 -3.59 0.21
C VAL A 82 1.69 -4.74 -0.71
N ASN A 83 0.45 -5.22 -0.57
CA ASN A 83 -0.13 -6.28 -1.38
C ASN A 83 -1.25 -5.71 -2.26
N PRO A 84 -0.96 -5.30 -3.49
CA PRO A 84 -1.96 -4.76 -4.42
C PRO A 84 -2.51 -5.82 -5.38
N ASP A 85 -3.55 -5.45 -6.11
CA ASP A 85 -3.97 -6.20 -7.31
C ASP A 85 -3.02 -5.95 -8.49
N SER A 86 -2.53 -4.73 -8.59
CA SER A 86 -1.51 -4.35 -9.57
C SER A 86 -0.75 -3.10 -9.12
N ILE A 87 0.46 -2.94 -9.63
CA ILE A 87 1.32 -1.80 -9.36
C ILE A 87 2.02 -1.34 -10.63
N LYS A 88 2.17 -0.02 -10.76
CA LYS A 88 3.05 0.62 -11.74
C LYS A 88 4.02 1.53 -10.99
N TYR A 89 5.31 1.23 -11.07
CA TYR A 89 6.38 1.95 -10.38
C TYR A 89 7.37 2.53 -11.40
N ASN A 90 7.81 3.76 -11.17
CA ASN A 90 8.82 4.42 -11.98
C ASN A 90 10.10 4.59 -11.16
N PHE A 91 11.21 4.01 -11.62
CA PHE A 91 12.50 4.00 -10.93
C PHE A 91 13.22 5.36 -10.98
N ASP A 92 12.95 6.20 -11.99
CA ASP A 92 13.60 7.51 -12.11
C ASP A 92 13.16 8.49 -11.03
N ASN A 93 11.86 8.48 -10.70
CA ASN A 93 11.24 9.45 -9.79
C ASN A 93 10.63 8.81 -8.55
N GLN A 94 10.76 7.48 -8.41
CA GLN A 94 10.29 6.66 -7.29
C GLN A 94 8.79 6.80 -6.99
N LYS A 95 7.99 7.19 -8.01
CA LYS A 95 6.54 7.29 -7.91
C LYS A 95 5.88 5.98 -8.29
N ALA A 96 4.75 5.70 -7.63
CA ALA A 96 3.93 4.55 -7.97
C ALA A 96 2.44 4.89 -8.04
N LEU A 97 1.74 4.10 -8.85
CA LEU A 97 0.29 3.92 -8.79
C LEU A 97 0.03 2.48 -8.41
N ILE A 98 -0.79 2.28 -7.39
CA ILE A 98 -1.02 1.00 -6.73
C ILE A 98 -2.52 0.81 -6.63
N TRP A 99 -3.06 -0.22 -7.28
CA TRP A 99 -4.50 -0.50 -7.32
C TRP A 99 -4.88 -1.57 -6.31
N ASN A 100 -5.97 -1.31 -5.58
CA ASN A 100 -6.52 -2.18 -4.54
C ASN A 100 -5.44 -2.62 -3.55
N SER A 101 -4.71 -1.62 -3.03
CA SER A 101 -3.62 -1.86 -2.09
C SER A 101 -4.13 -2.28 -0.72
N LYS A 102 -3.43 -3.23 -0.13
CA LYS A 102 -3.60 -3.70 1.23
C LYS A 102 -2.27 -3.54 1.95
N SER A 103 -2.28 -2.87 3.08
CA SER A 103 -1.09 -2.66 3.91
C SER A 103 -1.44 -2.59 5.38
N GLU A 104 -0.47 -2.90 6.21
CA GLU A 104 -0.55 -2.71 7.65
C GLU A 104 0.53 -1.71 8.06
N GLU A 105 0.13 -0.68 8.79
CA GLU A 105 1.01 0.35 9.32
C GLU A 105 0.77 0.52 10.82
N ASN A 106 1.76 0.12 11.63
CA ASN A 106 1.71 0.25 13.09
C ASN A 106 0.39 -0.26 13.73
N GLY A 107 -0.08 -1.43 13.32
CA GLY A 107 -1.31 -2.06 13.79
C GLY A 107 -2.59 -1.47 13.20
N MET A 108 -2.50 -0.59 12.21
CA MET A 108 -3.64 -0.16 11.41
C MET A 108 -3.67 -0.92 10.08
N ASN A 109 -4.78 -1.58 9.79
CA ASN A 109 -5.05 -2.17 8.49
C ASN A 109 -5.65 -1.12 7.57
N ILE A 110 -5.04 -0.96 6.38
CA ILE A 110 -5.39 0.05 5.39
C ILE A 110 -5.70 -0.64 4.07
N LEU A 111 -6.91 -0.44 3.56
CA LEU A 111 -7.26 -0.76 2.18
C LEU A 111 -7.44 0.54 1.40
N SER A 112 -7.04 0.54 0.13
CA SER A 112 -7.30 1.68 -0.76
C SER A 112 -7.51 1.19 -2.19
N SER A 113 -8.55 1.69 -2.86
CA SER A 113 -8.81 1.35 -4.27
C SER A 113 -7.71 1.88 -5.19
N LEU A 114 -7.12 3.01 -4.84
CA LEU A 114 -5.98 3.58 -5.55
C LEU A 114 -5.07 4.31 -4.55
N THR A 115 -3.82 3.89 -4.52
CA THR A 115 -2.75 4.55 -3.75
C THR A 115 -1.73 5.13 -4.71
N LYS A 116 -1.43 6.41 -4.54
CA LYS A 116 -0.37 7.11 -5.27
C LYS A 116 0.80 7.38 -4.34
N LYS A 117 1.92 6.69 -4.54
CA LYS A 117 3.20 7.03 -3.92
C LYS A 117 3.75 8.27 -4.62
N GLN A 118 3.95 9.35 -3.89
CA GLN A 118 4.50 10.60 -4.43
C GLN A 118 6.02 10.67 -4.24
N ASN A 119 6.50 10.17 -3.10
CA ASN A 119 7.89 9.98 -2.70
C ASN A 119 7.93 8.98 -1.55
N ASP A 120 9.10 8.75 -0.94
CA ASP A 120 9.25 7.76 0.15
C ASP A 120 8.49 8.11 1.43
N SER A 121 8.06 9.35 1.58
CA SER A 121 7.40 9.82 2.80
C SER A 121 5.92 10.13 2.62
N VAL A 122 5.38 10.13 1.41
CA VAL A 122 4.01 10.59 1.16
C VAL A 122 3.26 9.66 0.21
N TYR A 123 2.13 9.13 0.70
CA TYR A 123 1.18 8.36 -0.08
C TYR A 123 -0.19 9.02 -0.03
N TYR A 124 -0.84 9.13 -1.18
CA TYR A 124 -2.21 9.60 -1.30
C TYR A 124 -3.13 8.40 -1.52
N LEU A 125 -4.16 8.29 -0.70
CA LEU A 125 -5.15 7.23 -0.72
C LEU A 125 -6.45 7.75 -1.32
N LYS A 126 -7.10 6.92 -2.12
CA LYS A 126 -8.44 7.19 -2.66
C LYS A 126 -9.36 6.01 -2.38
N ASP A 127 -10.57 6.32 -1.90
CA ASP A 127 -11.63 5.36 -1.60
C ASP A 127 -11.12 4.18 -0.78
N GLY A 128 -10.75 4.45 0.47
CA GLY A 128 -10.12 3.49 1.37
C GLY A 128 -10.96 3.13 2.58
N LYS A 129 -10.48 2.13 3.30
CA LYS A 129 -10.93 1.72 4.63
C LYS A 129 -9.73 1.68 5.56
N VAL A 130 -9.91 2.11 6.80
CA VAL A 130 -8.89 2.08 7.85
C VAL A 130 -9.51 1.49 9.10
N THR A 131 -8.85 0.52 9.73
CA THR A 131 -9.26 -0.05 11.02
C THR A 131 -8.05 -0.42 11.86
N THR A 132 -8.24 -0.44 13.19
CA THR A 132 -7.31 -1.04 14.17
C THR A 132 -7.90 -2.30 14.83
N GLY A 133 -9.13 -2.64 14.48
CA GLY A 133 -9.86 -3.77 15.06
C GLY A 133 -10.17 -4.85 14.04
N GLY A 134 -9.26 -5.83 13.88
CA GLY A 134 -9.48 -6.97 12.99
C GLY A 134 -8.94 -6.78 11.58
N ASN A 135 -9.18 -7.78 10.74
CA ASN A 135 -8.64 -7.84 9.39
C ASN A 135 -9.63 -7.25 8.37
N LEU A 136 -9.17 -6.40 7.48
CA LEU A 136 -9.93 -5.92 6.32
C LEU A 136 -9.75 -6.84 5.09
N MET A 137 -9.01 -7.94 5.23
CA MET A 137 -8.44 -8.69 4.11
C MET A 137 -9.16 -10.00 3.77
N GLY A 138 -10.37 -10.22 4.30
CA GLY A 138 -11.27 -11.16 3.64
C GLY A 138 -11.31 -12.61 4.11
N ASP A 139 -10.98 -12.93 5.36
CA ASP A 139 -11.50 -14.15 5.95
C ASP A 139 -12.71 -13.76 6.82
N GLU A 140 -13.89 -14.32 6.55
CA GLU A 140 -15.14 -13.98 7.25
C GLU A 140 -15.06 -14.17 8.77
N SER A 141 -14.12 -15.00 9.24
CA SER A 141 -13.87 -15.27 10.66
C SER A 141 -13.11 -14.17 11.39
N GLU A 142 -12.44 -13.26 10.68
CA GLU A 142 -11.62 -12.17 11.23
C GLU A 142 -11.99 -10.81 10.66
N GLU A 143 -13.19 -10.66 10.09
CA GLU A 143 -13.65 -9.39 9.53
C GLU A 143 -13.67 -8.31 10.61
N ALA A 144 -13.18 -7.13 10.25
CA ALA A 144 -13.11 -6.01 11.17
C ALA A 144 -14.48 -5.63 11.71
N ASP A 145 -14.64 -5.59 13.04
CA ASP A 145 -15.88 -5.16 13.68
C ASP A 145 -16.30 -3.74 13.29
N TYR A 146 -15.32 -2.89 12.98
CA TYR A 146 -15.54 -1.54 12.52
C TYR A 146 -14.44 -1.07 11.59
N PHE A 147 -14.74 -0.12 10.73
CA PHE A 147 -13.76 0.60 9.93
C PHE A 147 -14.22 2.02 9.62
N PHE A 148 -13.25 2.87 9.37
CA PHE A 148 -13.48 4.21 8.83
C PHE A 148 -13.36 4.17 7.32
N LYS A 149 -14.44 4.50 6.61
CA LYS A 149 -14.44 4.67 5.16
C LYS A 149 -13.98 6.08 4.82
N ILE A 150 -12.90 6.20 4.05
CA ILE A 150 -12.29 7.46 3.66
C ILE A 150 -12.41 7.66 2.15
N ARG A 151 -12.71 8.88 1.71
CA ARG A 151 -12.71 9.23 0.28
C ARG A 151 -11.33 9.58 -0.23
N LYS A 152 -10.60 10.38 0.54
CA LYS A 152 -9.23 10.81 0.24
C LYS A 152 -8.45 10.85 1.54
N GLY A 153 -7.21 10.38 1.49
CA GLY A 153 -6.30 10.42 2.62
C GLY A 153 -4.87 10.69 2.19
N LYS A 154 -4.07 11.12 3.13
CA LYS A 154 -2.63 11.24 3.00
C LYS A 154 -2.00 10.42 4.12
N LEU A 155 -1.24 9.41 3.75
CA LEU A 155 -0.45 8.59 4.66
C LEU A 155 1.00 9.07 4.58
N VAL A 156 1.61 9.23 5.73
CA VAL A 156 3.05 9.44 5.90
C VAL A 156 3.61 8.20 6.58
N PRO A 157 4.43 7.37 5.91
CA PRO A 157 4.98 6.14 6.47
C PRO A 157 5.68 6.39 7.81
N GLY A 158 5.42 5.54 8.81
CA GLY A 158 5.86 5.74 10.20
C GLY A 158 5.26 6.97 10.88
N GLY A 159 4.29 7.60 10.24
CA GLY A 159 3.62 8.81 10.68
C GLY A 159 2.11 8.65 10.79
N ASN A 160 1.36 9.61 10.32
CA ASN A 160 -0.07 9.72 10.54
C ASN A 160 -0.87 9.64 9.25
N ILE A 161 -2.13 9.17 9.34
CA ILE A 161 -3.08 9.27 8.24
C ILE A 161 -3.96 10.49 8.48
N ILE A 162 -3.94 11.42 7.54
CA ILE A 162 -4.82 12.58 7.51
C ILE A 162 -5.86 12.35 6.42
N THR A 163 -7.13 12.41 6.76
CA THR A 163 -8.21 12.14 5.81
C THR A 163 -9.10 13.38 5.61
N GLY A 164 -9.75 13.44 4.46
CA GLY A 164 -10.94 14.26 4.27
C GLY A 164 -12.16 13.60 4.90
N PHE A 165 -13.31 13.78 4.25
CA PHE A 165 -14.57 13.25 4.77
C PHE A 165 -14.51 11.74 5.03
N THR A 166 -14.91 11.36 6.24
CA THR A 166 -14.74 10.02 6.81
C THR A 166 -16.01 9.59 7.51
N ASN A 167 -16.49 8.37 7.23
CA ASN A 167 -17.65 7.77 7.90
C ASN A 167 -17.23 6.52 8.67
N LEU A 168 -17.79 6.35 9.87
CA LEU A 168 -17.65 5.14 10.64
C LEU A 168 -18.67 4.08 10.17
N PHE A 169 -18.19 2.87 9.95
CA PHE A 169 -18.98 1.66 9.69
C PHE A 169 -18.75 0.65 10.82
N VAL A 170 -19.82 -0.01 11.24
CA VAL A 170 -19.78 -1.11 12.22
C VAL A 170 -20.42 -2.32 11.55
N LYS A 171 -19.72 -3.45 11.47
CA LYS A 171 -20.16 -4.67 10.77
C LYS A 171 -20.72 -4.38 9.38
N ASN A 172 -20.01 -3.60 8.58
CA ASN A 172 -20.40 -3.15 7.24
C ASN A 172 -21.67 -2.25 7.17
N VAL A 173 -22.27 -1.89 8.32
CA VAL A 173 -23.42 -0.97 8.37
C VAL A 173 -22.93 0.45 8.60
N PRO A 174 -23.32 1.42 7.75
CA PRO A 174 -22.96 2.82 7.95
C PRO A 174 -23.62 3.37 9.23
N THR A 175 -22.83 4.04 10.06
CA THR A 175 -23.36 4.78 11.21
C THR A 175 -23.63 6.24 10.82
N PRO A 176 -24.41 7.00 11.61
CA PRO A 176 -24.60 8.43 11.40
C PRO A 176 -23.36 9.27 11.74
N ILE A 177 -22.25 8.63 12.16
CA ILE A 177 -21.02 9.31 12.52
C ILE A 177 -20.22 9.59 11.25
N GLY A 178 -20.24 10.87 10.82
CA GLY A 178 -19.44 11.39 9.72
C GLY A 178 -18.57 12.55 10.22
N LEU A 179 -17.29 12.51 9.84
CA LEU A 179 -16.32 13.54 10.17
C LEU A 179 -15.88 14.26 8.89
N PRO A 180 -15.84 15.60 8.86
CA PRO A 180 -15.39 16.34 7.68
C PRO A 180 -13.89 16.11 7.40
N PHE A 181 -13.13 15.77 8.43
CA PHE A 181 -11.74 15.32 8.38
C PHE A 181 -11.45 14.44 9.61
N ALA A 182 -10.46 13.55 9.50
CA ALA A 182 -9.99 12.74 10.62
C ALA A 182 -8.46 12.63 10.58
N TYR A 183 -7.91 12.38 11.76
CA TYR A 183 -6.48 12.15 11.99
C TYR A 183 -6.31 10.83 12.71
N PHE A 184 -5.56 9.92 12.12
CA PHE A 184 -5.25 8.62 12.69
C PHE A 184 -3.74 8.58 12.98
N PRO A 185 -3.34 8.62 14.26
CA PRO A 185 -1.94 8.46 14.62
C PRO A 185 -1.49 7.03 14.39
N SER A 186 -0.37 6.84 13.69
CA SER A 186 0.22 5.53 13.46
C SER A 186 1.02 5.00 14.64
N GLN A 187 1.42 5.87 15.56
CA GLN A 187 2.07 5.44 16.81
C GLN A 187 0.99 5.25 17.88
N GLN A 188 0.80 4.00 18.28
CA GLN A 188 0.07 3.71 19.50
C GLN A 188 0.95 4.08 20.71
N THR A 189 0.94 5.34 21.10
CA THR A 189 1.15 5.64 22.50
C THR A 189 -0.08 5.08 23.21
N ARG A 190 0.11 4.03 24.00
CA ARG A 190 -0.92 3.51 24.91
C ARG A 190 -1.07 4.49 26.05
N ASP A 191 -1.61 5.65 25.80
CA ASP A 191 -2.14 6.52 26.82
C ASP A 191 -3.55 6.00 27.10
N SER A 192 -3.69 5.31 28.24
CA SER A 192 -5.00 4.95 28.76
C SER A 192 -5.79 6.24 28.96
N GLY A 193 -6.83 6.43 28.16
CA GLY A 193 -7.55 7.68 27.99
C GLY A 193 -8.44 8.11 29.17
N PHE A 194 -7.94 8.10 30.40
CA PHE A 194 -8.55 8.79 31.53
C PHE A 194 -7.48 9.66 32.22
N ILE A 195 -7.34 10.88 31.75
CA ILE A 195 -6.62 11.92 32.51
C ILE A 195 -7.60 12.41 33.55
N ILE A 196 -7.42 11.98 34.80
CA ILE A 196 -8.08 12.60 35.96
C ILE A 196 -7.39 13.93 36.18
N PRO A 197 -8.09 15.08 36.09
CA PRO A 197 -7.50 16.36 36.40
C PRO A 197 -7.04 16.37 37.89
N ASN A 198 -5.75 16.52 38.13
CA ASN A 198 -5.25 16.78 39.48
C ASN A 198 -5.65 18.22 39.89
N ILE A 199 -6.69 18.33 40.66
CA ILE A 199 -7.05 19.60 41.32
C ILE A 199 -6.17 19.71 42.57
N ASN A 200 -5.03 20.38 42.43
CA ASN A 200 -4.25 20.77 43.62
C ASN A 200 -4.95 21.96 44.28
N GLU A 201 -5.63 21.71 45.38
CA GLU A 201 -6.00 22.79 46.32
C GLU A 201 -4.73 23.36 46.93
N SER A 202 -4.32 24.53 46.49
CA SER A 202 -3.31 25.31 47.15
C SER A 202 -3.93 25.96 48.42
N ASN A 203 -3.78 25.33 49.56
CA ASN A 203 -4.01 25.97 50.84
C ASN A 203 -2.90 27.02 51.06
N GLN A 204 -3.17 28.27 50.71
CA GLN A 204 -2.42 29.39 51.23
C GLN A 204 -2.97 29.73 52.63
N ARG A 205 -2.13 29.54 53.61
CA ARG A 205 -2.21 30.26 54.91
C ARG A 205 -1.21 31.40 54.91
#